data_51e6a54856b38bfb32dff4c4ab23f58d
#
_entry.id   51e6a54856b38bfb32dff4c4ab23f58d
#
_cell.length_a   1.000
_cell.length_b   1.000
_cell.length_c   1.000
_cell.angle_alpha   90.00
_cell.angle_beta   90.00
_cell.angle_gamma   90.00
#
_symmetry.space_group_name_H-M   'P 1'
#
loop_
_entity.id
_entity.type
_entity.pdbx_description
1 polymer ?
#
loop_
_entity_poly.entity_id
_entity_poly.type
_entity_poly.pdbx_seq_one_letter_code
_entity_poly.pdbx_strand_id
1 'polypeptide(L)' 'MILADKIVSLRKKAGWSQEDLAEKLGVTRQSVSKWEGAQSVPDMDKVVMMSRLFGVSTDFLLKDELEEETPCAASP' A
#
# COMPACT_ATOMS: atom_id res chain seq x y z
N MET A 1 -8.29 8.39 -6.11
CA MET A 1 -7.62 7.08 -6.33
C MET A 1 -7.92 6.18 -5.15
N ILE A 2 -8.43 4.98 -5.38
CA ILE A 2 -8.75 4.05 -4.30
C ILE A 2 -7.51 3.31 -3.83
N LEU A 3 -7.59 2.70 -2.66
CA LEU A 3 -6.46 1.99 -2.04
C LEU A 3 -5.86 0.94 -2.96
N ALA A 4 -6.70 0.17 -3.65
CA ALA A 4 -6.23 -0.87 -4.57
C ALA A 4 -5.31 -0.27 -5.64
N ASP A 5 -5.72 0.83 -6.23
CA ASP A 5 -4.92 1.51 -7.27
C ASP A 5 -3.64 2.09 -6.68
N LYS A 6 -3.71 2.61 -5.47
CA LYS A 6 -2.52 3.16 -4.80
C LYS A 6 -1.49 2.08 -4.54
N ILE A 7 -1.91 0.91 -4.10
CA ILE A 7 -1.00 -0.21 -3.86
C ILE A 7 -0.30 -0.60 -5.16
N VAL A 8 -1.05 -0.73 -6.24
CA VAL A 8 -0.47 -1.08 -7.55
C VAL A 8 0.54 -0.03 -7.98
N SER A 9 0.15 1.24 -7.88
CA SER A 9 1.00 2.35 -8.30
C SER A 9 2.30 2.39 -7.51
N LEU A 10 2.22 2.30 -6.20
CA LEU A 10 3.39 2.36 -5.34
C LEU A 10 4.31 1.16 -5.56
N ARG A 11 3.73 -0.02 -5.73
CA ARG A 11 4.51 -1.24 -5.99
C ARG A 11 5.28 -1.13 -7.30
N LYS A 12 4.61 -0.70 -8.35
CA LYS A 12 5.24 -0.56 -9.67
C LYS A 12 6.33 0.53 -9.66
N LYS A 13 6.07 1.60 -8.95
CA LYS A 13 7.02 2.70 -8.80
C LYS A 13 8.29 2.22 -8.10
N ALA A 14 8.15 1.33 -7.14
CA ALA A 14 9.29 0.75 -6.44
C ALA A 14 9.99 -0.35 -7.24
N GLY A 15 9.39 -0.81 -8.33
CA GLY A 15 9.95 -1.86 -9.16
C GLY A 15 9.75 -3.26 -8.58
N TRP A 16 8.72 -3.44 -7.76
CA TRP A 16 8.48 -4.73 -7.10
C TRP A 16 7.36 -5.50 -7.78
N SER A 17 7.47 -6.84 -7.74
CA SER A 17 6.37 -7.72 -8.13
C SER A 17 5.40 -7.87 -6.97
N GLN A 18 4.25 -8.48 -7.24
CA GLN A 18 3.30 -8.82 -6.17
C GLN A 18 3.96 -9.75 -5.15
N GLU A 19 4.77 -10.67 -5.61
CA GLU A 19 5.49 -11.58 -4.74
C GLU A 19 6.48 -10.84 -3.85
N ASP A 20 7.18 -9.88 -4.41
CA ASP A 20 8.13 -9.07 -3.65
C ASP A 20 7.43 -8.32 -2.53
N LEU A 21 6.30 -7.69 -2.84
CA LEU A 21 5.54 -6.95 -1.84
C LEU A 21 4.99 -7.89 -0.76
N ALA A 22 4.47 -9.04 -1.18
CA ALA A 22 3.93 -10.02 -0.25
C ALA A 22 5.01 -10.48 0.74
N GLU A 23 6.20 -10.74 0.24
CA GLU A 23 7.31 -11.17 1.07
C GLU A 23 7.70 -10.09 2.09
N LYS A 24 7.74 -8.84 1.65
CA LYS A 24 8.09 -7.72 2.53
C LYS A 24 7.04 -7.49 3.61
N LEU A 25 5.80 -7.83 3.34
CA LEU A 25 4.70 -7.66 4.30
C LEU A 25 4.41 -8.92 5.11
N GLY A 26 5.06 -10.02 4.78
CA GLY A 26 4.82 -11.29 5.47
C GLY A 26 3.46 -11.90 5.16
N VAL A 27 2.95 -11.68 3.95
CA VAL A 27 1.66 -12.22 3.51
C VAL A 27 1.87 -13.04 2.24
N THR A 28 0.79 -13.67 1.76
CA THR A 28 0.85 -14.44 0.52
C THR A 28 0.68 -13.51 -0.68
N ARG A 29 1.19 -13.93 -1.84
CA ARG A 29 0.97 -13.21 -3.08
C ARG A 29 -0.52 -13.07 -3.38
N GLN A 30 -1.30 -14.09 -3.02
CA GLN A 30 -2.75 -14.05 -3.22
C GLN A 30 -3.40 -12.91 -2.46
N SER A 31 -2.92 -12.63 -1.25
CA SER A 31 -3.43 -11.51 -0.46
C SER A 31 -3.18 -10.18 -1.18
N VAL A 32 -1.96 -9.98 -1.67
CA VAL A 32 -1.62 -8.77 -2.41
C VAL A 32 -2.49 -8.65 -3.67
N SER A 33 -2.65 -9.76 -4.39
CA SER A 33 -3.48 -9.79 -5.60
C SER A 33 -4.92 -9.39 -5.31
N LYS A 34 -5.49 -9.87 -4.21
CA LYS A 34 -6.85 -9.51 -3.81
C LYS A 34 -6.95 -8.03 -3.44
N TRP A 35 -5.97 -7.50 -2.76
CA TRP A 35 -5.95 -6.07 -2.42
C TRP A 35 -5.90 -5.23 -3.68
N GLU A 36 -5.07 -5.60 -4.63
CA GLU A 36 -4.93 -4.85 -5.88
C GLU A 36 -6.15 -4.97 -6.78
N GLY A 37 -6.89 -6.08 -6.64
CA GLY A 37 -8.14 -6.27 -7.37
C GLY A 37 -9.37 -5.74 -6.63
N ALA A 38 -9.17 -5.08 -5.50
CA ALA A 38 -10.25 -4.54 -4.68
C ALA A 38 -11.22 -5.62 -4.17
N GLN A 39 -10.76 -6.86 -4.09
CA GLN A 39 -11.56 -7.98 -3.57
C GLN A 39 -11.51 -8.06 -2.05
N SER A 40 -10.46 -7.52 -1.48
CA SER A 40 -10.31 -7.43 -0.03
C SER A 40 -9.46 -6.21 0.30
N VAL A 41 -9.44 -5.84 1.58
CA VAL A 41 -8.65 -4.71 2.06
C VAL A 41 -7.62 -5.22 3.05
N PRO A 42 -6.39 -4.67 3.03
CA PRO A 42 -5.41 -5.03 4.05
C PRO A 42 -5.90 -4.54 5.41
N ASP A 43 -5.56 -5.27 6.46
CA ASP A 43 -5.87 -4.83 7.81
C ASP A 43 -4.96 -3.66 8.19
N MET A 44 -5.26 -3.04 9.32
CA MET A 44 -4.56 -1.82 9.74
C MET A 44 -3.07 -2.03 9.91
N ASP A 45 -2.67 -3.18 10.44
CA ASP A 45 -1.26 -3.51 10.62
C ASP A 45 -0.53 -3.50 9.27
N LYS A 46 -1.15 -4.06 8.24
CA LYS A 46 -0.54 -4.11 6.92
C LYS A 46 -0.51 -2.74 6.26
N VAL A 47 -1.56 -1.92 6.50
CA VAL A 47 -1.57 -0.55 6.00
C VAL A 47 -0.42 0.24 6.61
N VAL A 48 -0.20 0.12 7.90
CA VAL A 48 0.90 0.80 8.57
C VAL A 48 2.25 0.33 8.03
N MET A 49 2.40 -0.97 7.83
CA MET A 49 3.63 -1.52 7.23
C MET A 49 3.86 -0.97 5.84
N MET A 50 2.82 -0.91 5.02
CA MET A 50 2.92 -0.36 3.67
C MET A 50 3.30 1.11 3.69
N SER A 51 2.74 1.89 4.62
CA SER A 51 3.07 3.31 4.71
C SER A 51 4.55 3.51 4.97
N ARG A 52 5.12 2.71 5.84
CA ARG A 52 6.55 2.78 6.14
C ARG A 52 7.41 2.27 4.99
N LEU A 53 6.95 1.20 4.36
CA LEU A 53 7.68 0.56 3.28
C LEU A 53 7.78 1.47 2.05
N PHE A 54 6.70 2.17 1.74
CA PHE A 54 6.63 3.06 0.59
C PHE A 54 6.99 4.51 0.93
N GLY A 55 7.13 4.85 2.20
CA GLY A 55 7.46 6.21 2.61
C GLY A 55 6.31 7.19 2.42
N VAL A 56 5.08 6.73 2.55
CA VAL A 56 3.88 7.57 2.43
C VAL A 56 3.09 7.52 3.72
N SER A 57 2.18 8.47 3.91
CA SER A 57 1.35 8.49 5.11
C SER A 57 0.25 7.45 5.03
N THR A 58 -0.24 7.02 6.19
CA THR A 58 -1.41 6.15 6.23
C THR A 58 -2.64 6.88 5.70
N ASP A 59 -2.71 8.19 5.92
CA ASP A 59 -3.81 9.00 5.38
C ASP A 59 -3.86 8.92 3.86
N PHE A 60 -2.72 9.01 3.19
CA PHE A 60 -2.68 8.86 1.74
C PHE A 60 -3.25 7.52 1.30
N LEU A 61 -2.89 6.46 2.02
CA LEU A 61 -3.36 5.12 1.67
C LEU A 61 -4.85 4.93 1.92
N LEU A 62 -5.37 5.53 2.97
CA LEU A 62 -6.73 5.26 3.43
C LEU A 62 -7.78 6.22 2.87
N LYS A 63 -7.38 7.39 2.42
CA LYS A 63 -8.34 8.40 1.94
C LYS A 63 -8.34 8.47 0.43
N ASP A 64 -9.48 8.19 -0.17
CA ASP A 64 -9.62 8.18 -1.61
C ASP A 64 -9.41 9.55 -2.24
N GLU A 65 -9.72 10.62 -1.52
CA GLU A 65 -9.58 11.96 -2.05
C GLU A 65 -8.14 12.45 -2.15
N LEU A 66 -7.19 11.74 -1.51
CA LEU A 66 -5.79 12.11 -1.60
C LEU A 66 -5.15 11.40 -2.79
N GLU A 67 -4.67 12.17 -3.73
CA GLU A 67 -4.04 11.63 -4.93
C GLU A 67 -2.54 11.86 -4.98
N GLU A 68 -2.03 12.74 -4.12
CA GLU A 68 -0.60 12.99 -4.01
C GLU A 68 -0.01 12.26 -2.82
N GLU A 69 1.15 11.65 -3.02
CA GLU A 69 1.85 10.97 -1.95
C GLU A 69 2.32 11.97 -0.90
N THR A 70 1.97 11.72 0.35
CA THR A 70 2.41 12.56 1.45
C THR A 70 3.45 11.81 2.28
N PRO A 71 4.51 12.50 2.74
CA PRO A 71 5.55 11.85 3.52
C PRO A 71 5.00 11.27 4.82
N CYS A 72 5.40 10.06 5.15
CA CYS A 72 4.93 9.44 6.39
C CYS A 72 5.62 10.05 7.62
N ALA A 73 6.71 10.74 7.41
CA ALA A 73 7.48 11.31 8.51
C ALA A 73 6.98 12.69 8.91
N ALA A 74 5.85 13.11 8.44
CA ALA A 74 5.33 14.44 8.73
C ALA A 74 4.72 14.55 10.11
N SER A 75 5.10 13.74 11.02
CA SER A 75 4.58 13.83 12.38
C SER A 75 5.16 15.04 13.09
N PRO A 76 4.36 15.71 13.82
CA PRO A 76 4.84 16.79 14.67
C PRO A 76 5.65 16.24 15.83
#